data_41d570f7e0238f51c770121048c22aca
#
_entry.id   41d570f7e0238f51c770121048c22aca
#
_cell.length_a   1.000
_cell.length_b   1.000
_cell.length_c   1.000
_cell.angle_alpha   90.00
_cell.angle_beta   90.00
_cell.angle_gamma   90.00
#
_symmetry.space_group_name_H-M   'P 1'
#
loop_
_entity.id
_entity.type
_entity.pdbx_description
1 polymer ?
#
loop_
_entity_poly.entity_id
_entity_poly.type
_entity_poly.pdbx_seq_one_letter_code
_entity_poly.pdbx_strand_id
1 'polypeptide(L)'
;MKKIRAAIVGYGNIGKYVLEALEAAPDFEVAGIIRRNPNDIPDELKAYTVTDSITKLDKVDVAVLATPTRSVEEHAKEILALGINTVDSFDIHGGIVDLRRSLDAVAKAHNTVAVISAGWDPGSDSVVRALLEAMVPKGITYTNFGPGMSMGHTVAVKAIEGVKAALSMTIPLGTGVHRRMVYIEVEDGYDFKQVSAAIKADDYFAHDETHVMRVECVDN
;
A
#
# COMPACT_ATOMS: atom_id res chain seq x y z
N MET A 1 29.29 9.28 7.91
CA MET A 1 28.03 10.04 8.03
C MET A 1 27.14 9.36 9.04
N LYS A 2 26.33 10.12 9.78
CA LYS A 2 25.32 9.53 10.67
C LYS A 2 24.24 8.88 9.81
N LYS A 3 23.94 7.62 10.06
CA LYS A 3 22.89 6.88 9.32
C LYS A 3 21.49 7.38 9.71
N ILE A 4 20.56 7.34 8.77
CA ILE A 4 19.15 7.58 9.00
C ILE A 4 18.54 6.30 9.58
N ARG A 5 17.92 6.39 10.75
CA ARG A 5 17.29 5.26 11.42
C ARG A 5 15.85 5.10 10.94
N ALA A 6 15.60 4.07 10.14
CA ALA A 6 14.30 3.78 9.55
C ALA A 6 13.59 2.63 10.27
N ALA A 7 12.33 2.82 10.64
CA ALA A 7 11.44 1.77 11.12
C ALA A 7 10.52 1.30 9.99
N ILE A 8 10.20 0.00 9.95
CA ILE A 8 9.26 -0.59 9.01
C ILE A 8 7.96 -0.89 9.76
N VAL A 9 6.85 -0.29 9.33
CA VAL A 9 5.53 -0.51 9.92
C VAL A 9 4.72 -1.44 9.01
N GLY A 10 4.56 -2.68 9.45
CA GLY A 10 4.00 -3.77 8.64
C GLY A 10 5.08 -4.59 7.93
N TYR A 11 4.94 -5.92 8.00
CA TYR A 11 5.88 -6.85 7.38
C TYR A 11 5.15 -7.87 6.52
N GLY A 12 4.53 -7.38 5.47
CA GLY A 12 4.02 -8.15 4.32
C GLY A 12 5.03 -8.12 3.17
N ASN A 13 4.56 -8.35 1.94
CA ASN A 13 5.43 -8.34 0.76
C ASN A 13 6.18 -7.00 0.61
N ILE A 14 5.49 -5.87 0.78
CA ILE A 14 6.12 -4.55 0.70
C ILE A 14 7.16 -4.37 1.81
N GLY A 15 6.83 -4.74 3.05
CA GLY A 15 7.76 -4.62 4.18
C GLY A 15 9.04 -5.43 4.00
N LYS A 16 8.97 -6.60 3.36
CA LYS A 16 10.14 -7.42 3.00
C LYS A 16 11.06 -6.69 2.02
N TYR A 17 10.50 -6.15 0.93
CA TYR A 17 11.29 -5.38 -0.04
C TYR A 17 11.84 -4.08 0.54
N VAL A 18 11.11 -3.43 1.45
CA VAL A 18 11.62 -2.26 2.18
C VAL A 18 12.83 -2.63 3.02
N LEU A 19 12.78 -3.79 3.71
CA LEU A 19 13.92 -4.28 4.49
C LEU A 19 15.15 -4.49 3.59
N GLU A 20 15.01 -5.21 2.48
CA GLU A 20 16.09 -5.45 1.51
C GLU A 20 16.67 -4.12 0.97
N ALA A 21 15.81 -3.16 0.65
CA ALA A 21 16.23 -1.85 0.16
C ALA A 21 17.01 -1.04 1.21
N LEU A 22 16.56 -1.06 2.47
CA LEU A 22 17.24 -0.36 3.56
C LEU A 22 18.60 -1.00 3.87
N GLU A 23 18.72 -2.33 3.81
CA GLU A 23 19.98 -3.04 3.99
C GLU A 23 20.99 -2.74 2.89
N ALA A 24 20.51 -2.60 1.63
CA ALA A 24 21.34 -2.23 0.50
C ALA A 24 21.80 -0.76 0.51
N ALA A 25 21.11 0.11 1.26
CA ALA A 25 21.39 1.55 1.30
C ALA A 25 22.41 1.88 2.41
N PRO A 26 23.63 2.38 2.07
CA PRO A 26 24.71 2.57 3.04
C PRO A 26 24.45 3.68 4.05
N ASP A 27 23.54 4.58 3.77
CA ASP A 27 23.15 5.74 4.59
C ASP A 27 21.95 5.47 5.52
N PHE A 28 21.38 4.26 5.46
CA PHE A 28 20.29 3.85 6.33
C PHE A 28 20.71 2.79 7.36
N GLU A 29 19.92 2.70 8.41
CA GLU A 29 19.99 1.66 9.45
C GLU A 29 18.56 1.28 9.82
N VAL A 30 18.26 -0.01 9.88
CA VAL A 30 16.95 -0.51 10.31
C VAL A 30 16.84 -0.35 11.83
N ALA A 31 15.97 0.57 12.28
CA ALA A 31 15.71 0.80 13.70
C ALA A 31 14.88 -0.32 14.33
N GLY A 32 14.00 -0.93 13.54
CA GLY A 32 13.17 -2.06 13.94
C GLY A 32 11.96 -2.24 13.03
N ILE A 33 11.18 -3.27 13.31
CA ILE A 33 10.02 -3.68 12.51
C ILE A 33 8.81 -3.78 13.42
N ILE A 34 7.72 -3.11 13.04
CA ILE A 34 6.47 -3.10 13.78
C ILE A 34 5.50 -4.11 13.16
N ARG A 35 5.02 -5.07 13.97
CA ARG A 35 4.05 -6.09 13.58
C ARG A 35 2.95 -6.23 14.63
N ARG A 36 1.74 -6.58 14.20
CA ARG A 36 0.60 -6.84 15.11
C ARG A 36 0.87 -7.98 16.09
N ASN A 37 1.58 -9.02 15.65
CA ASN A 37 2.02 -10.12 16.51
C ASN A 37 3.57 -10.17 16.55
N PRO A 38 4.20 -9.55 17.55
CA PRO A 38 5.66 -9.52 17.66
C PRO A 38 6.26 -10.83 18.22
N ASN A 39 5.42 -11.77 18.67
CA ASN A 39 5.90 -13.05 19.23
C ASN A 39 6.12 -14.13 18.14
N ASP A 40 5.46 -13.98 17.00
CA ASP A 40 5.64 -14.86 15.83
C ASP A 40 6.64 -14.21 14.87
N ILE A 41 7.93 -14.44 15.12
CA ILE A 41 9.04 -13.81 14.39
C ILE A 41 9.55 -14.80 13.34
N PRO A 42 9.40 -14.51 12.03
CA PRO A 42 10.06 -15.25 10.97
C PRO A 42 11.56 -15.28 11.14
N ASP A 43 12.21 -16.35 10.65
CA ASP A 43 13.65 -16.56 10.83
C ASP A 43 14.49 -15.38 10.31
N GLU A 44 14.09 -14.78 9.19
CA GLU A 44 14.75 -13.62 8.61
C GLU A 44 14.71 -12.36 9.48
N LEU A 45 13.81 -12.30 10.45
CA LEU A 45 13.68 -11.15 11.34
C LEU A 45 14.38 -11.32 12.70
N LYS A 46 14.97 -12.47 12.97
CA LYS A 46 15.63 -12.73 14.27
C LYS A 46 16.80 -11.80 14.60
N ALA A 47 17.40 -11.20 13.58
CA ALA A 47 18.50 -10.23 13.74
C ALA A 47 18.02 -8.80 14.04
N TYR A 48 16.69 -8.54 14.00
CA TYR A 48 16.11 -7.22 14.14
C TYR A 48 15.28 -7.09 15.41
N THR A 49 15.12 -5.87 15.88
CA THR A 49 14.14 -5.56 16.92
C THR A 49 12.73 -5.59 16.31
N VAL A 50 11.91 -6.57 16.72
CA VAL A 50 10.51 -6.70 16.29
C VAL A 50 9.61 -6.35 17.46
N THR A 51 8.64 -5.46 17.25
CA THR A 51 7.73 -4.97 18.29
C THR A 51 6.35 -4.68 17.72
N ASP A 52 5.38 -4.42 18.57
CA ASP A 52 4.00 -4.03 18.24
C ASP A 52 3.78 -2.52 18.19
N SER A 53 4.74 -1.72 18.66
CA SER A 53 4.64 -0.26 18.68
C SER A 53 5.97 0.42 18.39
N ILE A 54 5.91 1.49 17.58
CA ILE A 54 7.07 2.29 17.24
C ILE A 54 7.68 2.99 18.48
N THR A 55 6.88 3.23 19.51
CA THR A 55 7.32 3.86 20.78
C THR A 55 8.24 2.97 21.61
N LYS A 56 8.32 1.67 21.29
CA LYS A 56 9.24 0.72 21.94
C LYS A 56 10.60 0.66 21.27
N LEU A 57 10.78 1.33 20.13
CA LEU A 57 12.05 1.44 19.44
C LEU A 57 12.87 2.61 19.99
N ASP A 58 14.19 2.39 20.07
CA ASP A 58 15.11 3.48 20.33
C ASP A 58 15.27 4.31 19.06
N LYS A 59 15.19 5.64 19.21
CA LYS A 59 15.35 6.66 18.18
C LYS A 59 15.06 6.24 16.75
N VAL A 60 13.94 6.72 16.21
CA VAL A 60 13.51 6.54 14.81
C VAL A 60 13.51 7.92 14.14
N ASP A 61 14.16 8.05 12.98
CA ASP A 61 14.18 9.28 12.19
C ASP A 61 13.04 9.27 11.14
N VAL A 62 12.68 8.07 10.63
CA VAL A 62 11.61 7.89 9.63
C VAL A 62 10.94 6.53 9.76
N ALA A 63 9.64 6.47 9.56
CA ALA A 63 8.86 5.24 9.47
C ALA A 63 8.36 5.00 8.04
N VAL A 64 8.62 3.82 7.48
CA VAL A 64 8.08 3.38 6.20
C VAL A 64 6.82 2.57 6.47
N LEU A 65 5.68 3.05 6.00
CA LEU A 65 4.36 2.46 6.23
C LEU A 65 4.07 1.41 5.14
N ALA A 66 4.36 0.16 5.44
CA ALA A 66 4.07 -1.00 4.60
C ALA A 66 2.76 -1.69 5.05
N THR A 67 1.76 -0.90 5.38
CA THR A 67 0.43 -1.30 5.86
C THR A 67 -0.62 -1.18 4.75
N PRO A 68 -1.79 -1.82 4.90
CA PRO A 68 -2.88 -1.62 3.96
C PRO A 68 -3.23 -0.13 3.79
N THR A 69 -3.46 0.29 2.56
CA THR A 69 -3.73 1.70 2.19
C THR A 69 -4.73 2.41 3.10
N ARG A 70 -5.81 1.74 3.48
CA ARG A 70 -6.89 2.33 4.31
C ARG A 70 -6.46 2.67 5.74
N SER A 71 -5.38 2.07 6.24
CA SER A 71 -4.83 2.37 7.57
C SER A 71 -3.67 3.37 7.54
N VAL A 72 -3.23 3.80 6.36
CA VAL A 72 -2.07 4.68 6.20
C VAL A 72 -2.28 6.03 6.89
N GLU A 73 -3.44 6.67 6.70
CA GLU A 73 -3.70 7.99 7.25
C GLU A 73 -3.63 8.01 8.78
N GLU A 74 -4.25 7.03 9.44
CA GLU A 74 -4.26 6.91 10.90
C GLU A 74 -2.84 6.68 11.43
N HIS A 75 -2.15 5.67 10.91
CA HIS A 75 -0.78 5.38 11.33
C HIS A 75 0.18 6.54 11.07
N ALA A 76 0.05 7.21 9.92
CA ALA A 76 0.90 8.37 9.61
C ALA A 76 0.68 9.50 10.60
N LYS A 77 -0.57 9.84 10.94
CA LYS A 77 -0.89 10.89 11.93
C LYS A 77 -0.29 10.58 13.31
N GLU A 78 -0.46 9.35 13.79
CA GLU A 78 0.08 8.92 15.07
C GLU A 78 1.61 9.05 15.10
N ILE A 79 2.28 8.61 14.05
CA ILE A 79 3.75 8.60 13.98
C ILE A 79 4.32 10.01 13.79
N LEU A 80 3.71 10.84 12.95
CA LEU A 80 4.09 12.25 12.78
C LEU A 80 3.95 13.02 14.10
N ALA A 81 2.91 12.73 14.88
CA ALA A 81 2.70 13.36 16.19
C ALA A 81 3.78 13.00 17.21
N LEU A 82 4.49 11.89 17.02
CA LEU A 82 5.66 11.50 17.82
C LEU A 82 6.97 12.22 17.38
N GLY A 83 6.91 13.09 16.37
CA GLY A 83 8.09 13.76 15.83
C GLY A 83 8.90 12.88 14.85
N ILE A 84 8.30 11.82 14.29
CA ILE A 84 8.93 10.89 13.36
C ILE A 84 8.37 11.14 11.96
N ASN A 85 9.26 11.25 10.96
CA ASN A 85 8.85 11.38 9.56
C ASN A 85 8.21 10.09 9.04
N THR A 86 7.34 10.21 8.00
CA THR A 86 6.71 9.04 7.40
C THR A 86 6.91 8.97 5.89
N VAL A 87 6.94 7.75 5.37
CA VAL A 87 6.87 7.44 3.93
C VAL A 87 5.83 6.35 3.74
N ASP A 88 4.91 6.54 2.79
CA ASP A 88 3.87 5.56 2.48
C ASP A 88 3.71 5.32 0.98
N SER A 89 2.97 4.28 0.63
CA SER A 89 2.59 3.93 -0.74
C SER A 89 1.07 3.98 -0.94
N PHE A 90 0.39 4.96 -0.34
CA PHE A 90 -1.05 5.17 -0.50
C PHE A 90 -1.45 5.23 -1.97
N ASP A 91 -2.45 4.44 -2.37
CA ASP A 91 -2.79 4.19 -3.78
C ASP A 91 -4.25 4.47 -4.16
N ILE A 92 -5.06 5.03 -3.26
CA ILE A 92 -6.41 5.48 -3.59
C ILE A 92 -6.32 6.85 -4.27
N HIS A 93 -6.23 6.85 -5.61
CA HIS A 93 -5.95 8.04 -6.42
C HIS A 93 -6.87 9.23 -6.11
N GLY A 94 -8.17 8.99 -5.98
CA GLY A 94 -9.15 10.04 -5.66
C GLY A 94 -8.97 10.66 -4.27
N GLY A 95 -8.33 9.95 -3.34
CA GLY A 95 -8.12 10.39 -1.95
C GLY A 95 -6.78 11.09 -1.68
N ILE A 96 -5.85 11.12 -2.64
CA ILE A 96 -4.47 11.61 -2.41
C ILE A 96 -4.43 13.07 -1.96
N VAL A 97 -5.25 13.93 -2.54
CA VAL A 97 -5.27 15.36 -2.21
C VAL A 97 -5.76 15.59 -0.78
N ASP A 98 -6.76 14.85 -0.36
CA ASP A 98 -7.33 14.96 0.99
C ASP A 98 -6.39 14.35 2.03
N LEU A 99 -5.77 13.20 1.74
CA LEU A 99 -4.68 12.65 2.56
C LEU A 99 -3.56 13.66 2.74
N ARG A 100 -3.08 14.27 1.65
CA ARG A 100 -2.03 15.29 1.70
C ARG A 100 -2.40 16.44 2.64
N ARG A 101 -3.61 16.98 2.52
CA ARG A 101 -4.08 18.08 3.37
C ARG A 101 -4.16 17.67 4.84
N SER A 102 -4.66 16.49 5.09
CA SER A 102 -4.81 15.91 6.41
C SER A 102 -3.46 15.72 7.11
N LEU A 103 -2.48 15.14 6.41
CA LEU A 103 -1.14 14.91 6.98
C LEU A 103 -0.29 16.18 7.06
N ASP A 104 -0.46 17.14 6.13
CA ASP A 104 0.24 18.42 6.15
C ASP A 104 -0.01 19.20 7.45
N ALA A 105 -1.25 19.20 7.92
CA ALA A 105 -1.61 19.84 9.18
C ALA A 105 -0.87 19.24 10.39
N VAL A 106 -0.80 17.91 10.48
CA VAL A 106 -0.12 17.20 11.56
C VAL A 106 1.40 17.37 11.43
N ALA A 107 1.95 17.20 10.23
CA ALA A 107 3.38 17.32 9.99
C ALA A 107 3.90 18.73 10.37
N LYS A 108 3.19 19.80 10.00
CA LYS A 108 3.52 21.17 10.39
C LYS A 108 3.46 21.39 11.90
N ALA A 109 2.45 20.84 12.56
CA ALA A 109 2.28 20.98 14.01
C ALA A 109 3.42 20.31 14.79
N HIS A 110 4.04 19.26 14.26
CA HIS A 110 5.07 18.46 14.91
C HIS A 110 6.46 18.58 14.28
N ASN A 111 6.64 19.51 13.32
CA ASN A 111 7.90 19.76 12.60
C ASN A 111 8.46 18.48 11.96
N THR A 112 7.58 17.72 11.30
CA THR A 112 7.88 16.48 10.60
C THR A 112 7.54 16.58 9.10
N VAL A 113 7.90 15.54 8.35
CA VAL A 113 7.64 15.42 6.91
C VAL A 113 6.90 14.12 6.65
N ALA A 114 5.82 14.19 5.86
CA ALA A 114 5.15 13.02 5.29
C ALA A 114 5.44 12.97 3.78
N VAL A 115 6.06 11.89 3.32
CA VAL A 115 6.19 11.55 1.89
C VAL A 115 5.08 10.56 1.58
N ILE A 116 4.08 11.01 0.82
CA ILE A 116 2.89 10.23 0.51
C ILE A 116 2.96 9.61 -0.88
N SER A 117 2.28 8.49 -1.08
CA SER A 117 2.12 7.86 -2.40
C SER A 117 3.45 7.56 -3.11
N ALA A 118 4.46 7.13 -2.36
CA ALA A 118 5.79 6.80 -2.85
C ALA A 118 5.90 5.33 -3.33
N GLY A 119 4.85 4.82 -3.97
CA GLY A 119 4.80 3.48 -4.55
C GLY A 119 5.23 3.45 -6.02
N TRP A 120 4.55 2.63 -6.80
CA TRP A 120 4.73 2.55 -8.25
C TRP A 120 3.79 3.52 -8.97
N ASP A 121 2.46 3.35 -8.83
CA ASP A 121 1.43 4.22 -9.38
C ASP A 121 0.27 4.39 -8.36
N PRO A 122 0.22 5.51 -7.67
CA PRO A 122 1.07 6.69 -7.74
C PRO A 122 2.48 6.46 -7.17
N GLY A 123 3.49 7.13 -7.76
CA GLY A 123 4.88 7.07 -7.34
C GLY A 123 5.85 7.18 -8.50
N SER A 124 6.72 6.18 -8.68
CA SER A 124 7.79 6.20 -9.69
C SER A 124 7.26 6.27 -11.12
N ASP A 125 6.16 5.60 -11.44
CA ASP A 125 5.52 5.71 -12.77
C ASP A 125 5.01 7.13 -13.03
N SER A 126 4.44 7.79 -12.04
CA SER A 126 3.99 9.19 -12.15
C SER A 126 5.14 10.15 -12.45
N VAL A 127 6.32 9.92 -11.82
CA VAL A 127 7.53 10.71 -12.09
C VAL A 127 8.02 10.49 -13.53
N VAL A 128 8.07 9.24 -14.00
CA VAL A 128 8.45 8.90 -15.38
C VAL A 128 7.50 9.55 -16.37
N ARG A 129 6.19 9.50 -16.15
CA ARG A 129 5.20 10.17 -17.01
C ARG A 129 5.41 11.67 -17.06
N ALA A 130 5.66 12.34 -15.95
CA ALA A 130 5.93 13.77 -15.91
C ALA A 130 7.20 14.14 -16.72
N LEU A 131 8.24 13.31 -16.64
CA LEU A 131 9.45 13.50 -17.45
C LEU A 131 9.16 13.33 -18.95
N LEU A 132 8.39 12.31 -19.33
CA LEU A 132 7.98 12.10 -20.73
C LEU A 132 7.14 13.26 -21.26
N GLU A 133 6.23 13.82 -20.47
CA GLU A 133 5.46 15.01 -20.84
C GLU A 133 6.36 16.23 -21.04
N ALA A 134 7.38 16.42 -20.22
CA ALA A 134 8.34 17.50 -20.37
C ALA A 134 9.16 17.37 -21.67
N MET A 135 9.50 16.11 -22.05
CA MET A 135 10.27 15.82 -23.28
C MET A 135 9.42 15.93 -24.55
N VAL A 136 8.13 15.57 -24.47
CA VAL A 136 7.20 15.54 -25.62
C VAL A 136 5.87 16.19 -25.21
N PRO A 137 5.81 17.53 -25.09
CA PRO A 137 4.64 18.24 -24.51
C PRO A 137 3.32 18.07 -25.27
N LYS A 138 3.36 17.64 -26.53
CA LYS A 138 2.18 17.33 -27.36
C LYS A 138 1.95 15.82 -27.52
N GLY A 139 2.75 15.01 -26.84
CA GLY A 139 2.63 13.56 -26.87
C GLY A 139 1.54 13.08 -25.91
N ILE A 140 1.21 11.81 -26.06
CA ILE A 140 0.35 11.08 -25.11
C ILE A 140 1.24 10.05 -24.43
N THR A 141 1.32 10.10 -23.09
CA THR A 141 1.95 9.01 -22.36
C THR A 141 0.96 7.85 -22.28
N TYR A 142 1.42 6.68 -22.66
CA TYR A 142 0.64 5.46 -22.62
C TYR A 142 1.43 4.39 -21.87
N THR A 143 0.91 3.98 -20.70
CA THR A 143 1.46 2.87 -19.94
C THR A 143 0.63 1.63 -20.26
N ASN A 144 1.20 0.66 -20.95
CA ASN A 144 0.53 -0.59 -21.27
C ASN A 144 0.97 -1.67 -20.28
N PHE A 145 0.14 -1.93 -19.29
CA PHE A 145 0.25 -3.15 -18.48
C PHE A 145 -0.50 -4.27 -19.20
N GLY A 146 0.14 -5.41 -19.40
CA GLY A 146 -0.57 -6.63 -19.79
C GLY A 146 -1.61 -7.01 -18.72
N PRO A 147 -2.55 -7.92 -19.04
CA PRO A 147 -3.42 -8.50 -18.03
C PRO A 147 -2.59 -9.10 -16.90
N GLY A 148 -2.92 -8.75 -15.67
CA GLY A 148 -2.16 -9.25 -14.52
C GLY A 148 -2.90 -9.09 -13.21
N MET A 149 -2.40 -9.80 -12.19
CA MET A 149 -2.92 -9.71 -10.84
C MET A 149 -2.66 -8.31 -10.27
N SER A 150 -3.69 -7.72 -9.68
CA SER A 150 -3.57 -6.48 -8.92
C SER A 150 -3.50 -6.80 -7.43
N MET A 151 -2.36 -6.57 -6.81
CA MET A 151 -2.15 -6.87 -5.40
C MET A 151 -3.03 -6.01 -4.49
N GLY A 152 -3.09 -4.70 -4.70
CA GLY A 152 -3.91 -3.77 -3.91
C GLY A 152 -5.40 -4.13 -3.99
N HIS A 153 -5.92 -4.35 -5.20
CA HIS A 153 -7.31 -4.77 -5.40
C HIS A 153 -7.61 -6.15 -4.80
N THR A 154 -6.67 -7.10 -4.90
CA THR A 154 -6.82 -8.42 -4.27
C THR A 154 -6.92 -8.31 -2.75
N VAL A 155 -6.09 -7.48 -2.13
CA VAL A 155 -6.15 -7.22 -0.67
C VAL A 155 -7.46 -6.53 -0.29
N ALA A 156 -7.93 -5.57 -1.09
CA ALA A 156 -9.20 -4.90 -0.85
C ALA A 156 -10.38 -5.88 -0.89
N VAL A 157 -10.42 -6.79 -1.88
CA VAL A 157 -11.47 -7.83 -1.94
C VAL A 157 -11.42 -8.77 -0.75
N LYS A 158 -10.22 -9.22 -0.34
CA LYS A 158 -10.05 -10.11 0.83
C LYS A 158 -10.51 -9.48 2.16
N ALA A 159 -10.62 -8.16 2.22
CA ALA A 159 -11.11 -7.45 3.40
C ALA A 159 -12.63 -7.32 3.46
N ILE A 160 -13.35 -7.73 2.40
CA ILE A 160 -14.82 -7.67 2.35
C ILE A 160 -15.40 -8.89 3.06
N GLU A 161 -16.38 -8.64 3.93
CA GLU A 161 -17.06 -9.68 4.70
C GLU A 161 -17.68 -10.75 3.79
N GLY A 162 -17.48 -12.02 4.13
CA GLY A 162 -17.94 -13.17 3.34
C GLY A 162 -16.99 -13.61 2.23
N VAL A 163 -15.83 -12.96 2.07
CA VAL A 163 -14.78 -13.38 1.14
C VAL A 163 -13.76 -14.25 1.87
N LYS A 164 -13.72 -15.55 1.55
CA LYS A 164 -12.75 -16.51 2.09
C LYS A 164 -11.37 -16.37 1.43
N ALA A 165 -11.36 -16.28 0.10
CA ALA A 165 -10.15 -16.06 -0.70
C ALA A 165 -10.51 -15.27 -1.97
N ALA A 166 -9.56 -14.53 -2.52
CA ALA A 166 -9.79 -13.71 -3.70
C ALA A 166 -8.53 -13.50 -4.53
N LEU A 167 -8.77 -13.29 -5.84
CA LEU A 167 -7.80 -12.83 -6.81
C LEU A 167 -8.46 -11.75 -7.67
N SER A 168 -7.87 -10.57 -7.77
CA SER A 168 -8.30 -9.52 -8.68
C SER A 168 -7.31 -9.36 -9.83
N MET A 169 -7.81 -9.50 -11.05
CA MET A 169 -7.05 -9.27 -12.28
C MET A 169 -7.43 -7.92 -12.87
N THR A 170 -6.43 -7.13 -13.25
CA THR A 170 -6.61 -5.91 -14.04
C THR A 170 -6.41 -6.21 -15.50
N ILE A 171 -7.37 -5.86 -16.34
CA ILE A 171 -7.33 -6.00 -17.79
C ILE A 171 -7.40 -4.59 -18.39
N PRO A 172 -6.29 -4.05 -18.90
CA PRO A 172 -6.31 -2.77 -19.60
C PRO A 172 -7.16 -2.84 -20.87
N LEU A 173 -8.05 -1.87 -21.05
CA LEU A 173 -8.88 -1.75 -22.25
C LEU A 173 -8.38 -0.66 -23.20
N GLY A 174 -7.27 -0.01 -22.88
CA GLY A 174 -6.75 1.16 -23.58
C GLY A 174 -7.31 2.48 -23.01
N THR A 175 -6.66 3.61 -23.35
CA THR A 175 -7.11 4.96 -22.94
C THR A 175 -7.28 5.19 -21.43
N GLY A 176 -6.54 4.45 -20.59
CA GLY A 176 -6.63 4.56 -19.13
C GLY A 176 -7.85 3.88 -18.50
N VAL A 177 -8.65 3.14 -19.29
CA VAL A 177 -9.80 2.38 -18.80
C VAL A 177 -9.38 0.95 -18.47
N HIS A 178 -9.88 0.42 -17.36
CA HIS A 178 -9.59 -0.92 -16.90
C HIS A 178 -10.88 -1.73 -16.72
N ARG A 179 -10.77 -3.03 -16.94
CA ARG A 179 -11.75 -4.02 -16.51
C ARG A 179 -11.16 -4.81 -15.35
N ARG A 180 -11.94 -5.02 -14.30
CA ARG A 180 -11.56 -5.86 -13.16
C ARG A 180 -12.27 -7.20 -13.27
N MET A 181 -11.48 -8.27 -13.31
CA MET A 181 -11.98 -9.63 -13.20
C MET A 181 -11.63 -10.12 -11.80
N VAL A 182 -12.64 -10.27 -10.96
CA VAL A 182 -12.49 -10.64 -9.55
C VAL A 182 -12.99 -12.05 -9.33
N TYR A 183 -12.11 -12.95 -8.93
CA TYR A 183 -12.41 -14.34 -8.59
C TYR A 183 -12.45 -14.48 -7.09
N ILE A 184 -13.53 -15.04 -6.53
CA ILE A 184 -13.70 -15.19 -5.08
C ILE A 184 -14.15 -16.59 -4.68
N GLU A 185 -13.58 -17.10 -3.59
CA GLU A 185 -14.23 -18.08 -2.74
C GLU A 185 -15.11 -17.34 -1.74
N VAL A 186 -16.34 -17.80 -1.59
CA VAL A 186 -17.30 -17.23 -0.64
C VAL A 186 -17.29 -18.09 0.62
N GLU A 187 -17.24 -17.46 1.79
CA GLU A 187 -17.36 -18.15 3.06
C GLU A 187 -18.72 -18.84 3.22
N ASP A 188 -18.77 -19.91 4.01
CA ASP A 188 -20.00 -20.63 4.30
C ASP A 188 -21.00 -19.71 5.02
N GLY A 189 -22.25 -19.74 4.54
CA GLY A 189 -23.34 -18.93 5.11
C GLY A 189 -23.53 -17.57 4.45
N TYR A 190 -22.65 -17.14 3.54
CA TYR A 190 -22.78 -15.88 2.81
C TYR A 190 -23.38 -16.07 1.42
N ASP A 191 -24.20 -15.09 1.00
CA ASP A 191 -24.79 -15.06 -0.35
C ASP A 191 -23.85 -14.39 -1.35
N PHE A 192 -23.50 -15.10 -2.41
CA PHE A 192 -22.60 -14.58 -3.46
C PHE A 192 -23.07 -13.25 -4.07
N LYS A 193 -24.38 -13.03 -4.24
CA LYS A 193 -24.88 -11.79 -4.83
C LYS A 193 -24.65 -10.59 -3.91
N GLN A 194 -24.80 -10.78 -2.59
CA GLN A 194 -24.54 -9.74 -1.60
C GLN A 194 -23.05 -9.40 -1.55
N VAL A 195 -22.16 -10.41 -1.47
CA VAL A 195 -20.70 -10.23 -1.50
C VAL A 195 -20.26 -9.54 -2.81
N SER A 196 -20.77 -9.99 -3.95
CA SER A 196 -20.48 -9.38 -5.25
C SER A 196 -20.93 -7.92 -5.34
N ALA A 197 -22.07 -7.57 -4.75
CA ALA A 197 -22.56 -6.19 -4.70
C ALA A 197 -21.66 -5.32 -3.81
N ALA A 198 -21.22 -5.83 -2.66
CA ALA A 198 -20.30 -5.15 -1.78
C ALA A 198 -18.93 -4.86 -2.45
N ILE A 199 -18.38 -5.85 -3.18
CA ILE A 199 -17.15 -5.67 -3.95
C ILE A 199 -17.31 -4.54 -4.98
N LYS A 200 -18.40 -4.54 -5.76
CA LYS A 200 -18.64 -3.53 -6.80
C LYS A 200 -18.87 -2.13 -6.25
N ALA A 201 -19.34 -2.01 -5.00
CA ALA A 201 -19.57 -0.73 -4.33
C ALA A 201 -18.32 -0.19 -3.64
N ASP A 202 -17.27 -0.98 -3.52
CA ASP A 202 -16.02 -0.55 -2.88
C ASP A 202 -15.26 0.46 -3.76
N ASP A 203 -14.59 1.43 -3.14
CA ASP A 203 -13.88 2.53 -3.82
C ASP A 203 -12.82 2.07 -4.83
N TYR A 204 -12.24 0.86 -4.62
CA TYR A 204 -11.31 0.25 -5.56
C TYR A 204 -11.96 -0.23 -6.87
N PHE A 205 -13.29 -0.41 -6.87
CA PHE A 205 -14.01 -1.06 -7.97
C PHE A 205 -15.15 -0.23 -8.54
N ALA A 206 -15.66 0.77 -7.79
CA ALA A 206 -16.87 1.52 -8.14
C ALA A 206 -16.78 2.29 -9.46
N HIS A 207 -15.57 2.62 -9.90
CA HIS A 207 -15.32 3.41 -11.12
C HIS A 207 -14.85 2.58 -12.30
N ASP A 208 -14.63 1.27 -12.11
CA ASP A 208 -14.16 0.36 -13.16
C ASP A 208 -15.27 -0.62 -13.58
N GLU A 209 -15.19 -1.13 -14.82
CA GLU A 209 -16.01 -2.26 -15.26
C GLU A 209 -15.61 -3.52 -14.47
N THR A 210 -16.39 -3.87 -13.43
CA THR A 210 -16.05 -4.96 -12.51
C THR A 210 -16.95 -6.17 -12.67
N HIS A 211 -16.32 -7.30 -12.96
CA HIS A 211 -16.94 -8.62 -13.04
C HIS A 211 -16.48 -9.48 -11.87
N VAL A 212 -17.43 -9.95 -11.06
CA VAL A 212 -17.14 -10.84 -9.92
C VAL A 212 -17.61 -12.24 -10.28
N MET A 213 -16.71 -13.21 -10.08
CA MET A 213 -16.93 -14.62 -10.38
C MET A 213 -16.71 -15.48 -9.15
N ARG A 214 -17.68 -16.34 -8.82
CA ARG A 214 -17.48 -17.36 -7.78
C ARG A 214 -16.64 -18.50 -8.34
N VAL A 215 -15.64 -18.93 -7.59
CA VAL A 215 -14.80 -20.09 -7.87
C VAL A 215 -14.76 -21.05 -6.68
N GLU A 216 -14.38 -22.29 -6.90
CA GLU A 216 -14.27 -23.30 -5.84
C GLU A 216 -12.96 -23.12 -5.04
N CYS A 217 -11.88 -22.68 -5.70
CA CYS A 217 -10.58 -22.48 -5.09
C CYS A 217 -9.85 -21.29 -5.75
N VAL A 218 -9.20 -20.48 -4.94
CA VAL A 218 -8.24 -19.45 -5.36
C VAL A 218 -6.90 -19.80 -4.74
N ASP A 219 -6.03 -20.43 -5.52
CA ASP A 219 -4.64 -20.69 -5.12
C ASP A 219 -3.81 -19.42 -5.42
N ASN A 220 -3.26 -18.79 -4.36
CA ASN A 220 -2.34 -17.66 -4.49
C ASN A 220 -1.41 -17.47 -3.25
#